data_59a57eb948ee093da4f3fa1e15f7ba79
#
_entry.id   59a57eb948ee093da4f3fa1e15f7ba79
#
_cell.length_a   1.000
_cell.length_b   1.000
_cell.length_c   1.000
_cell.angle_alpha   90.00
_cell.angle_beta   90.00
_cell.angle_gamma   90.00
#
_symmetry.space_group_name_H-M   'P 1'
#
loop_
_entity.id
_entity.type
_entity.pdbx_description
1 polymer ?
#
loop_
_entity_poly.entity_id
_entity_poly.type
_entity_poly.pdbx_seq_one_letter_code
_entity_poly.pdbx_strand_id
1 'polypeptide(L)'
;MPKPEGYRKVLRLMKQAEKFHRPVICFVDTPGAFCGMEAEERGQGEAIARNIYEMSSLKVPVLTVIIGEGGSGGALALATSDEVWILENAVYSILSPEGFASILWKDSSKAKEAAKVMKLTSDCLKEQGIVDKVIFEPEHLTRENLYLVTYPLEKEMAAFLKRYQQMSEEELTQQMCIRDRPEPEEL
;
A
#
# COMPACT_ATOMS: atom_id res chain seq x y z
N MET A 1 -5.40 10.86 8.01
CA MET A 1 -4.59 11.41 6.90
C MET A 1 -3.26 11.91 7.48
N PRO A 2 -2.14 11.28 7.11
CA PRO A 2 -0.82 11.66 7.62
C PRO A 2 -0.38 13.03 7.12
N LYS A 3 0.31 13.78 7.97
CA LYS A 3 1.02 15.02 7.65
C LYS A 3 2.48 14.73 7.24
N PRO A 4 3.24 15.70 6.69
CA PRO A 4 4.61 15.47 6.21
C PRO A 4 5.53 14.84 7.26
N GLU A 5 5.35 15.21 8.51
CA GLU A 5 6.15 14.69 9.63
C GLU A 5 5.92 13.18 9.86
N GLY A 6 4.71 12.70 9.58
CA GLY A 6 4.38 11.27 9.63
C GLY A 6 5.21 10.48 8.63
N TYR A 7 5.22 10.91 7.37
CA TYR A 7 6.00 10.28 6.29
C TYR A 7 7.50 10.31 6.59
N ARG A 8 8.04 11.46 7.02
CA ARG A 8 9.45 11.58 7.41
C ARG A 8 9.82 10.70 8.60
N LYS A 9 8.91 10.55 9.57
CA LYS A 9 9.11 9.65 10.71
C LYS A 9 9.18 8.20 10.24
N VAL A 10 8.27 7.78 9.37
CA VAL A 10 8.27 6.42 8.82
C VAL A 10 9.54 6.15 8.04
N LEU A 11 9.96 7.04 7.15
CA LEU A 11 11.21 6.89 6.40
C LEU A 11 12.41 6.71 7.32
N ARG A 12 12.49 7.50 8.38
CA ARG A 12 13.57 7.35 9.37
C ARG A 12 13.56 5.97 10.03
N LEU A 13 12.38 5.43 10.34
CA LEU A 13 12.26 4.09 10.93
C LEU A 13 12.63 3.00 9.93
N MET A 14 12.25 3.15 8.67
CA MET A 14 12.63 2.23 7.59
C MET A 14 14.14 2.17 7.40
N LYS A 15 14.81 3.33 7.38
CA LYS A 15 16.28 3.40 7.29
C LYS A 15 16.97 2.82 8.53
N GLN A 16 16.36 2.90 9.70
CA GLN A 16 16.86 2.21 10.89
C GLN A 16 16.66 0.70 10.78
N ALA A 17 15.51 0.24 10.28
CA ALA A 17 15.26 -1.17 10.05
C ALA A 17 16.30 -1.75 9.06
N GLU A 18 16.54 -1.08 7.95
CA GLU A 18 17.58 -1.44 6.98
C GLU A 18 18.97 -1.56 7.65
N LYS A 19 19.39 -0.55 8.42
CA LYS A 19 20.66 -0.56 9.14
C LYS A 19 20.83 -1.75 10.09
N PHE A 20 19.74 -2.23 10.67
CA PHE A 20 19.74 -3.35 11.61
C PHE A 20 19.28 -4.66 10.98
N HIS A 21 19.19 -4.74 9.65
CA HIS A 21 18.73 -5.91 8.89
C HIS A 21 17.38 -6.45 9.42
N ARG A 22 16.43 -5.55 9.64
CA ARG A 22 15.08 -5.88 10.10
C ARG A 22 14.10 -5.69 8.95
N PRO A 23 13.17 -6.62 8.74
CA PRO A 23 12.10 -6.44 7.76
C PRO A 23 11.20 -5.26 8.17
N VAL A 24 10.59 -4.65 7.17
CA VAL A 24 9.60 -3.58 7.34
C VAL A 24 8.21 -4.13 7.03
N ILE A 25 7.26 -3.91 7.93
CA ILE A 25 5.85 -4.26 7.71
C ILE A 25 5.04 -2.99 7.90
N CYS A 26 4.34 -2.58 6.84
CA CYS A 26 3.47 -1.41 6.83
C CYS A 26 2.01 -1.84 6.89
N PHE A 27 1.26 -1.36 7.87
CA PHE A 27 -0.20 -1.44 7.89
C PHE A 27 -0.77 -0.11 7.41
N VAL A 28 -1.57 -0.14 6.35
CA VAL A 28 -2.10 1.05 5.69
C VAL A 28 -3.60 1.14 5.91
N ASP A 29 -4.02 2.24 6.53
CA ASP A 29 -5.41 2.67 6.67
C ASP A 29 -5.46 4.20 6.63
N THR A 30 -5.60 4.74 5.43
CA THR A 30 -5.71 6.17 5.20
C THR A 30 -6.45 6.48 3.89
N PRO A 31 -7.41 7.40 3.87
CA PRO A 31 -8.04 7.88 2.64
C PRO A 31 -7.09 8.72 1.76
N GLY A 32 -5.88 9.00 2.25
CA GLY A 32 -4.86 9.75 1.54
C GLY A 32 -3.97 10.59 2.46
N ALA A 33 -3.04 11.32 1.88
CA ALA A 33 -2.24 12.30 2.60
C ALA A 33 -3.09 13.53 2.99
N PHE A 34 -2.77 14.18 4.10
CA PHE A 34 -3.47 15.39 4.51
C PHE A 34 -3.29 16.49 3.46
N CYS A 35 -4.40 17.00 2.94
CA CYS A 35 -4.45 18.03 1.92
C CYS A 35 -4.79 19.39 2.55
N GLY A 36 -3.81 20.11 3.01
CA GLY A 36 -3.99 21.43 3.60
C GLY A 36 -2.79 22.33 3.37
N MET A 37 -3.00 23.63 3.26
CA MET A 37 -1.95 24.61 2.98
C MET A 37 -0.75 24.44 3.91
N GLU A 38 -0.99 24.27 5.21
CA GLU A 38 0.06 24.05 6.19
C GLU A 38 0.92 22.78 5.93
N ALA A 39 0.33 21.75 5.31
CA ALA A 39 1.07 20.55 4.97
C ALA A 39 1.88 20.74 3.69
N GLU A 40 1.33 21.46 2.71
CA GLU A 40 2.03 21.82 1.49
C GLU A 40 3.24 22.71 1.78
N GLU A 41 3.09 23.72 2.63
CA GLU A 41 4.17 24.59 3.10
C GLU A 41 5.31 23.80 3.75
N ARG A 42 5.00 22.70 4.42
CA ARG A 42 5.99 21.79 5.05
C ARG A 42 6.45 20.66 4.15
N GLY A 43 6.11 20.69 2.86
CA GLY A 43 6.59 19.75 1.84
C GLY A 43 5.91 18.39 1.89
N GLN A 44 4.56 18.35 1.84
CA GLN A 44 3.78 17.12 1.81
C GLN A 44 4.13 16.26 0.59
N GLY A 45 4.14 16.84 -0.60
CA GLY A 45 4.48 16.14 -1.83
C GLY A 45 5.92 15.61 -1.83
N GLU A 46 6.87 16.39 -1.33
CA GLU A 46 8.27 15.96 -1.17
C GLU A 46 8.40 14.77 -0.22
N ALA A 47 7.72 14.82 0.93
CA ALA A 47 7.80 13.76 1.92
C ALA A 47 7.23 12.43 1.38
N ILE A 48 6.16 12.48 0.58
CA ILE A 48 5.57 11.33 -0.11
C ILE A 48 6.54 10.79 -1.17
N ALA A 49 6.99 11.65 -2.08
CA ALA A 49 7.90 11.26 -3.16
C ALA A 49 9.20 10.66 -2.62
N ARG A 50 9.73 11.23 -1.54
CA ARG A 50 10.92 10.73 -0.86
C ARG A 50 10.71 9.32 -0.29
N ASN A 51 9.57 9.05 0.33
CA ASN A 51 9.25 7.71 0.82
C ASN A 51 9.23 6.70 -0.31
N ILE A 52 8.53 6.99 -1.41
CA ILE A 52 8.45 6.11 -2.58
C ILE A 52 9.86 5.81 -3.11
N TYR A 53 10.66 6.86 -3.34
CA TYR A 53 12.02 6.73 -3.86
C TYR A 53 12.92 5.88 -2.94
N GLU A 54 12.92 6.17 -1.64
CA GLU A 54 13.80 5.48 -0.69
C GLU A 54 13.33 4.05 -0.40
N MET A 55 12.00 3.81 -0.39
CA MET A 55 11.46 2.46 -0.21
C MET A 55 11.84 1.53 -1.37
N SER A 56 11.86 2.03 -2.60
CA SER A 56 12.22 1.23 -3.78
C SER A 56 13.68 0.76 -3.78
N SER A 57 14.51 1.27 -2.87
CA SER A 57 15.93 0.93 -2.74
C SER A 57 16.30 0.29 -1.41
N LEU A 58 15.32 -0.04 -0.57
CA LEU A 58 15.57 -0.72 0.71
C LEU A 58 16.11 -2.13 0.47
N LYS A 59 17.13 -2.49 1.23
CA LYS A 59 17.82 -3.77 1.15
C LYS A 59 17.35 -4.77 2.22
N VAL A 60 16.12 -4.63 2.66
CA VAL A 60 15.44 -5.50 3.61
C VAL A 60 14.04 -5.78 3.11
N PRO A 61 13.46 -6.94 3.45
CA PRO A 61 12.11 -7.27 3.03
C PRO A 61 11.10 -6.22 3.50
N VAL A 62 10.26 -5.77 2.58
CA VAL A 62 9.18 -4.81 2.84
C VAL A 62 7.85 -5.42 2.45
N LEU A 63 6.93 -5.50 3.40
CA LEU A 63 5.56 -5.96 3.21
C LEU A 63 4.59 -4.83 3.53
N THR A 64 3.63 -4.60 2.66
CA THR A 64 2.51 -3.69 2.95
C THR A 64 1.21 -4.49 3.07
N VAL A 65 0.42 -4.20 4.09
CA VAL A 65 -0.91 -4.76 4.29
C VAL A 65 -1.92 -3.63 4.37
N ILE A 66 -2.82 -3.55 3.39
CA ILE A 66 -3.91 -2.58 3.38
C ILE A 66 -5.04 -3.15 4.22
N ILE A 67 -5.35 -2.48 5.34
CA ILE A 67 -6.30 -2.98 6.36
C ILE A 67 -7.64 -2.23 6.39
N GLY A 68 -7.80 -1.24 5.53
CA GLY A 68 -8.99 -0.42 5.41
C GLY A 68 -8.94 0.39 4.14
N GLU A 69 -8.73 1.69 4.24
CA GLU A 69 -8.60 2.57 3.08
C GLU A 69 -7.12 2.72 2.68
N GLY A 70 -6.79 2.37 1.45
CA GLY A 70 -5.51 2.66 0.80
C GLY A 70 -5.68 3.77 -0.23
N GLY A 71 -5.61 5.04 0.18
CA GLY A 71 -5.93 6.18 -0.69
C GLY A 71 -4.71 6.90 -1.24
N SER A 72 -4.65 7.02 -2.59
CA SER A 72 -3.81 7.95 -3.32
C SER A 72 -2.30 7.81 -3.01
N GLY A 73 -1.54 8.88 -3.27
CA GLY A 73 -0.11 8.96 -2.94
C GLY A 73 0.21 8.78 -1.46
N GLY A 74 -0.78 9.05 -0.58
CA GLY A 74 -0.64 8.83 0.85
C GLY A 74 -0.47 7.37 1.24
N ALA A 75 -1.21 6.48 0.60
CA ALA A 75 -1.06 5.04 0.74
C ALA A 75 0.18 4.55 -0.03
N LEU A 76 0.38 5.01 -1.26
CA LEU A 76 1.51 4.61 -2.11
C LEU A 76 2.86 4.88 -1.46
N ALA A 77 2.99 5.97 -0.69
CA ALA A 77 4.19 6.30 0.08
C ALA A 77 4.57 5.23 1.13
N LEU A 78 3.70 4.25 1.37
CA LEU A 78 3.91 3.13 2.28
C LEU A 78 3.70 1.77 1.59
N ALA A 79 3.26 1.76 0.33
CA ALA A 79 2.93 0.56 -0.44
C ALA A 79 3.92 0.27 -1.58
N THR A 80 5.01 1.01 -1.67
CA THR A 80 6.17 0.66 -2.50
C THR A 80 6.95 -0.42 -1.77
N SER A 81 6.59 -1.69 -1.99
CA SER A 81 7.04 -2.84 -1.19
C SER A 81 7.20 -4.09 -2.06
N ASP A 82 7.89 -5.11 -1.56
CA ASP A 82 8.09 -6.39 -2.26
C ASP A 82 6.76 -7.12 -2.49
N GLU A 83 5.84 -7.04 -1.52
CA GLU A 83 4.47 -7.51 -1.69
C GLU A 83 3.47 -6.51 -1.07
N VAL A 84 2.32 -6.37 -1.71
CA VAL A 84 1.15 -5.66 -1.18
C VAL A 84 0.03 -6.65 -0.95
N TRP A 85 -0.39 -6.79 0.30
CA TRP A 85 -1.55 -7.56 0.68
C TRP A 85 -2.70 -6.65 1.05
N ILE A 86 -3.91 -7.15 0.97
CA ILE A 86 -5.12 -6.39 1.26
C ILE A 86 -6.11 -7.25 2.03
N LEU A 87 -6.79 -6.70 3.02
CA LEU A 87 -7.95 -7.37 3.62
C LEU A 87 -9.11 -7.40 2.63
N GLU A 88 -9.95 -8.42 2.74
CA GLU A 88 -11.03 -8.70 1.77
C GLU A 88 -11.97 -7.51 1.56
N ASN A 89 -12.30 -6.78 2.63
CA ASN A 89 -13.21 -5.63 2.58
C ASN A 89 -12.49 -4.28 2.48
N ALA A 90 -11.15 -4.28 2.40
CA ALA A 90 -10.36 -3.07 2.20
C ALA A 90 -10.39 -2.62 0.74
N VAL A 91 -10.07 -1.36 0.51
CA VAL A 91 -10.00 -0.75 -0.82
C VAL A 91 -8.65 -0.10 -1.05
N TYR A 92 -8.17 -0.14 -2.31
CA TYR A 92 -6.96 0.55 -2.70
C TYR A 92 -7.18 1.30 -4.01
N SER A 93 -6.94 2.60 -4.03
CA SER A 93 -7.22 3.43 -5.20
C SER A 93 -6.34 4.67 -5.27
N ILE A 94 -6.14 5.16 -6.48
CA ILE A 94 -5.36 6.38 -6.75
C ILE A 94 -6.08 7.66 -6.30
N LEU A 95 -7.43 7.66 -6.30
CA LEU A 95 -8.27 8.79 -5.88
C LEU A 95 -9.65 8.29 -5.47
N SER A 96 -10.44 9.16 -4.83
CA SER A 96 -11.81 8.81 -4.45
C SER A 96 -12.74 8.69 -5.68
N PRO A 97 -13.83 7.91 -5.59
CA PRO A 97 -14.83 7.83 -6.67
C PRO A 97 -15.41 9.20 -7.06
N GLU A 98 -15.60 10.10 -6.11
CA GLU A 98 -16.05 11.47 -6.36
C GLU A 98 -15.01 12.25 -7.16
N GLY A 99 -13.73 12.11 -6.81
CA GLY A 99 -12.62 12.72 -7.53
C GLY A 99 -12.53 12.20 -8.97
N PHE A 100 -12.62 10.87 -9.14
CA PHE A 100 -12.63 10.22 -10.45
C PHE A 100 -13.79 10.75 -11.33
N ALA A 101 -15.01 10.75 -10.79
CA ALA A 101 -16.19 11.24 -11.49
C ALA A 101 -16.07 12.73 -11.88
N SER A 102 -15.53 13.54 -10.97
CA SER A 102 -15.29 14.96 -11.22
C SER A 102 -14.28 15.20 -12.36
N ILE A 103 -13.20 14.44 -12.39
CA ILE A 103 -12.14 14.60 -13.40
C ILE A 103 -12.62 14.13 -14.77
N LEU A 104 -13.16 12.91 -14.87
CA LEU A 104 -13.51 12.30 -16.15
C LEU A 104 -14.88 12.73 -16.67
N TRP A 105 -15.86 12.87 -15.80
CA TRP A 105 -17.24 13.16 -16.22
C TRP A 105 -17.73 14.54 -15.86
N LYS A 106 -16.90 15.35 -15.18
CA LYS A 106 -17.23 16.68 -14.68
C LYS A 106 -18.48 16.72 -13.79
N ASP A 107 -18.75 15.58 -13.10
CA ASP A 107 -19.93 15.39 -12.29
C ASP A 107 -19.65 14.46 -11.11
N SER A 108 -19.42 15.03 -9.93
CA SER A 108 -19.12 14.27 -8.71
C SER A 108 -20.29 13.43 -8.18
N SER A 109 -21.54 13.72 -8.62
CA SER A 109 -22.70 12.96 -8.21
C SER A 109 -22.69 11.52 -8.73
N LYS A 110 -21.88 11.22 -9.74
CA LYS A 110 -21.69 9.89 -10.35
C LYS A 110 -20.67 9.01 -9.62
N ALA A 111 -20.38 9.30 -8.36
CA ALA A 111 -19.40 8.54 -7.55
C ALA A 111 -19.69 7.02 -7.51
N LYS A 112 -20.97 6.60 -7.44
CA LYS A 112 -21.35 5.18 -7.45
C LYS A 112 -20.99 4.47 -8.75
N GLU A 113 -21.15 5.14 -9.88
CA GLU A 113 -20.78 4.64 -11.20
C GLU A 113 -19.25 4.61 -11.34
N ALA A 114 -18.59 5.65 -10.86
CA ALA A 114 -17.15 5.74 -10.80
C ALA A 114 -16.53 4.57 -10.01
N ALA A 115 -17.03 4.29 -8.82
CA ALA A 115 -16.54 3.17 -7.99
C ALA A 115 -16.60 1.82 -8.72
N LYS A 116 -17.64 1.57 -9.53
CA LYS A 116 -17.74 0.36 -10.34
C LYS A 116 -16.70 0.28 -11.45
N VAL A 117 -16.39 1.41 -12.08
CA VAL A 117 -15.40 1.48 -13.17
C VAL A 117 -13.98 1.37 -12.64
N MET A 118 -13.72 1.93 -11.46
CA MET A 118 -12.39 1.97 -10.84
C MET A 118 -11.88 0.61 -10.37
N LYS A 119 -12.76 -0.39 -10.17
CA LYS A 119 -12.38 -1.75 -9.74
C LYS A 119 -11.46 -1.74 -8.51
N LEU A 120 -11.81 -0.98 -7.47
CA LEU A 120 -10.97 -0.71 -6.30
C LEU A 120 -11.08 -1.75 -5.18
N THR A 121 -11.88 -2.83 -5.39
CA THR A 121 -12.06 -3.92 -4.43
C THR A 121 -10.92 -4.92 -4.47
N SER A 122 -10.69 -5.63 -3.37
CA SER A 122 -9.59 -6.58 -3.20
C SER A 122 -9.51 -7.63 -4.32
N ASP A 123 -10.64 -8.22 -4.71
CA ASP A 123 -10.70 -9.23 -5.78
C ASP A 123 -10.28 -8.64 -7.14
N CYS A 124 -10.82 -7.48 -7.50
CA CYS A 124 -10.47 -6.81 -8.74
C CYS A 124 -8.99 -6.42 -8.79
N LEU A 125 -8.45 -5.93 -7.68
CA LEU A 125 -7.04 -5.56 -7.57
C LEU A 125 -6.11 -6.78 -7.66
N LYS A 126 -6.56 -7.92 -7.12
CA LYS A 126 -5.84 -9.19 -7.24
C LYS A 126 -5.84 -9.71 -8.67
N GLU A 127 -7.00 -9.67 -9.36
CA GLU A 127 -7.10 -10.05 -10.78
C GLU A 127 -6.21 -9.20 -11.69
N GLN A 128 -6.03 -7.91 -11.35
CA GLN A 128 -5.17 -6.98 -12.08
C GLN A 128 -3.69 -7.06 -11.69
N GLY A 129 -3.31 -7.91 -10.73
CA GLY A 129 -1.95 -8.03 -10.26
C GLY A 129 -1.44 -6.81 -9.44
N ILE A 130 -2.34 -5.91 -9.03
CA ILE A 130 -1.99 -4.74 -8.22
C ILE A 130 -1.67 -5.13 -6.78
N VAL A 131 -2.37 -6.14 -6.25
CA VAL A 131 -2.09 -6.72 -4.94
C VAL A 131 -1.71 -8.19 -5.08
N ASP A 132 -0.79 -8.64 -4.23
CA ASP A 132 -0.23 -9.99 -4.29
C ASP A 132 -1.08 -11.01 -3.53
N LYS A 133 -1.83 -10.57 -2.52
CA LYS A 133 -2.64 -11.45 -1.69
C LYS A 133 -3.85 -10.74 -1.11
N VAL A 134 -4.99 -11.44 -1.11
CA VAL A 134 -6.19 -11.05 -0.35
C VAL A 134 -6.23 -11.87 0.93
N ILE A 135 -6.44 -11.23 2.06
CA ILE A 135 -6.58 -11.86 3.38
C ILE A 135 -8.07 -11.87 3.73
N PHE A 136 -8.60 -13.06 3.99
CA PHE A 136 -10.00 -13.25 4.35
C PHE A 136 -10.38 -12.39 5.57
N GLU A 137 -11.58 -11.86 5.51
CA GLU A 137 -12.20 -11.06 6.56
C GLU A 137 -13.65 -11.50 6.77
N PRO A 138 -14.09 -11.76 8.02
CA PRO A 138 -15.50 -12.09 8.26
C PRO A 138 -16.37 -10.86 7.97
N GLU A 139 -17.63 -11.10 7.57
CA GLU A 139 -18.60 -10.04 7.23
C GLU A 139 -18.75 -8.97 8.34
N HIS A 140 -18.66 -9.41 9.61
CA HIS A 140 -18.63 -8.51 10.77
C HIS A 140 -17.42 -8.84 11.64
N LEU A 141 -16.40 -7.96 11.58
CA LEU A 141 -15.21 -8.09 12.40
C LEU A 141 -15.49 -7.55 13.82
N THR A 142 -15.26 -8.40 14.82
CA THR A 142 -15.40 -8.08 16.24
C THR A 142 -14.15 -8.46 17.00
N ARG A 143 -14.03 -8.08 18.27
CA ARG A 143 -12.92 -8.52 19.11
C ARG A 143 -12.89 -10.04 19.30
N GLU A 144 -14.05 -10.67 19.38
CA GLU A 144 -14.21 -12.09 19.60
C GLU A 144 -13.78 -12.93 18.41
N ASN A 145 -13.90 -12.41 17.17
CA ASN A 145 -13.54 -13.13 15.95
C ASN A 145 -12.31 -12.55 15.23
N LEU A 146 -11.61 -11.58 15.81
CA LEU A 146 -10.41 -10.97 15.25
C LEU A 146 -9.32 -12.02 14.92
N TYR A 147 -9.28 -13.11 15.66
CA TYR A 147 -8.34 -14.20 15.42
C TYR A 147 -8.51 -14.88 14.05
N LEU A 148 -9.70 -14.79 13.45
CA LEU A 148 -9.95 -15.30 12.09
C LEU A 148 -9.15 -14.57 11.03
N VAL A 149 -8.79 -13.30 11.28
CA VAL A 149 -7.92 -12.48 10.43
C VAL A 149 -6.47 -12.58 10.89
N THR A 150 -6.22 -12.39 12.18
CA THR A 150 -4.83 -12.25 12.68
C THR A 150 -4.03 -13.54 12.60
N TYR A 151 -4.64 -14.70 12.84
CA TYR A 151 -3.93 -15.98 12.80
C TYR A 151 -3.49 -16.39 11.38
N PRO A 152 -4.35 -16.32 10.34
CA PRO A 152 -3.89 -16.50 8.96
C PRO A 152 -2.85 -15.46 8.55
N LEU A 153 -3.05 -14.20 8.89
CA LEU A 153 -2.13 -13.11 8.57
C LEU A 153 -0.75 -13.37 9.19
N GLU A 154 -0.67 -13.77 10.47
CA GLU A 154 0.59 -14.12 11.15
C GLU A 154 1.33 -15.25 10.42
N LYS A 155 0.62 -16.32 10.05
CA LYS A 155 1.22 -17.43 9.29
C LYS A 155 1.78 -17.00 7.94
N GLU A 156 1.01 -16.22 7.20
CA GLU A 156 1.42 -15.73 5.90
C GLU A 156 2.62 -14.77 6.01
N MET A 157 2.61 -13.89 7.01
CA MET A 157 3.74 -13.00 7.28
C MET A 157 5.00 -13.79 7.66
N ALA A 158 4.87 -14.84 8.46
CA ALA A 158 6.00 -15.71 8.78
C ALA A 158 6.55 -16.43 7.53
N ALA A 159 5.67 -16.88 6.63
CA ALA A 159 6.07 -17.48 5.36
C ALA A 159 6.75 -16.46 4.43
N PHE A 160 6.22 -15.24 4.34
CA PHE A 160 6.85 -14.12 3.63
C PHE A 160 8.27 -13.87 4.16
N LEU A 161 8.42 -13.67 5.46
CA LEU A 161 9.71 -13.39 6.08
C LEU A 161 10.72 -14.52 5.81
N LYS A 162 10.29 -15.79 5.93
CA LYS A 162 11.16 -16.94 5.65
C LYS A 162 11.64 -16.97 4.20
N ARG A 163 10.78 -16.62 3.24
CA ARG A 163 11.13 -16.58 1.80
C ARG A 163 12.13 -15.48 1.52
N TYR A 164 11.86 -14.27 1.97
CA TYR A 164 12.66 -13.09 1.67
C TYR A 164 13.97 -13.00 2.48
N GLN A 165 14.05 -13.60 3.67
CA GLN A 165 15.31 -13.70 4.43
C GLN A 165 16.39 -14.53 3.74
N GLN A 166 16.03 -15.33 2.74
CA GLN A 166 16.98 -16.15 1.96
C GLN A 166 17.52 -15.40 0.74
N MET A 167 16.96 -14.25 0.40
CA MET A 167 17.35 -13.44 -0.74
C MET A 167 18.53 -12.53 -0.38
N SER A 168 19.44 -12.33 -1.34
CA SER A 168 20.47 -11.31 -1.25
C SER A 168 19.88 -9.90 -1.40
N GLU A 169 20.64 -8.89 -1.02
CA GLU A 169 20.25 -7.48 -1.20
C GLU A 169 19.98 -7.13 -2.66
N GLU A 170 20.73 -7.73 -3.58
CA GLU A 170 20.58 -7.54 -5.03
C GLU A 170 19.28 -8.15 -5.54
N GLU A 171 18.96 -9.38 -5.09
CA GLU A 171 17.70 -10.05 -5.43
C GLU A 171 16.49 -9.29 -4.90
N LEU A 172 16.52 -8.76 -3.68
CA LEU A 172 15.46 -7.93 -3.12
C LEU A 172 15.22 -6.68 -3.96
N THR A 173 16.28 -5.96 -4.30
CA THR A 173 16.16 -4.73 -5.11
C THR A 173 15.64 -5.05 -6.51
N GLN A 174 16.07 -6.15 -7.10
CA GLN A 174 15.60 -6.58 -8.41
C GLN A 174 14.13 -7.01 -8.39
N GLN A 175 13.70 -7.72 -7.34
CA GLN A 175 12.30 -8.14 -7.16
C GLN A 175 11.35 -6.95 -7.14
N MET A 176 11.67 -5.91 -6.38
CA MET A 176 10.88 -4.68 -6.33
C MET A 176 10.82 -3.96 -7.67
N CYS A 177 11.94 -3.89 -8.40
CA CYS A 177 11.97 -3.32 -9.76
C CYS A 177 11.13 -4.10 -10.77
N ILE A 178 11.07 -5.43 -10.65
CA ILE A 178 10.27 -6.29 -11.55
C ILE A 178 8.79 -6.08 -11.30
N ARG A 179 8.37 -6.01 -10.04
CA ARG A 179 6.97 -5.83 -9.66
C ARG A 179 6.33 -4.60 -10.29
N ASP A 180 7.07 -3.51 -10.36
CA ASP A 180 6.57 -2.22 -10.86
C ASP A 180 6.72 -2.07 -12.40
N ARG A 181 7.24 -3.08 -13.08
CA ARG A 181 7.27 -3.10 -14.55
C ARG A 181 5.97 -3.69 -15.08
N PRO A 182 5.24 -2.99 -15.96
CA PRO A 182 4.20 -3.65 -16.74
C PRO A 182 4.85 -4.77 -17.56
N GLU A 183 4.21 -5.94 -17.62
CA GLU A 183 4.60 -6.95 -18.61
C GLU A 183 4.64 -6.28 -19.98
N PRO A 184 5.67 -6.54 -20.82
CA PRO A 184 5.67 -6.02 -22.17
C PRO A 184 4.41 -6.56 -22.84
N GLU A 185 3.45 -5.67 -23.14
CA GLU A 185 2.37 -5.99 -24.04
C GLU A 185 3.02 -6.57 -25.30
N GLU A 186 2.62 -7.75 -25.70
CA GLU A 186 2.99 -8.28 -26.99
C GLU A 186 2.50 -7.30 -28.05
N LEU A 187 3.43 -6.48 -28.58
CA LEU A 187 3.21 -5.55 -29.66
C LEU A 187 3.07 -6.30 -30.99
#